data_4cd5ff5a5239356b5bebde342b9fb513
#
_entry.id   4cd5ff5a5239356b5bebde342b9fb513
#
_cell.length_a   1.000
_cell.length_b   1.000
_cell.length_c   1.000
_cell.angle_alpha   90.00
_cell.angle_beta   90.00
_cell.angle_gamma   90.00
#
_symmetry.space_group_name_H-M   'P 1'
#
loop_
_entity.id
_entity.type
_entity.pdbx_description
1 polymer ?
#
loop_
_entity_poly.entity_id
_entity_poly.type
_entity_poly.pdbx_seq_one_letter_code
_entity_poly.pdbx_strand_id
1 'polypeptide(L)'
;VIISSRCVGIDVSKHHLDIFDEAVGVSERIDNATHAITQLVARWRCDALVVFEATGVYDLELREALHRAGIRFARINPARARDFARASGQLAKTDPIDAQMLAAFARAMKPATEQAATPARNALAKLAKRRDQLVAMRAQEKNRRSEAEDRAMAERIARLIEVLNDEIAEIETEINALVKAEPELADDAQLMRSVPGVGPVACMQLLTQMPELGRLGPKEVAALAGLAPFNVDSGAYRGKRKIGGGRKRVRDALYMAALNAIRRADRFKAFYDRLRQAGKPAKLALIAVARKLLTILNAMLRDRKIYKVAPST
;
A
#
# COMPACT_ATOMS: atom_id res chain seq x y z
N VAL A 1 12.85 20.81 -11.46
CA VAL A 1 12.51 19.44 -11.85
C VAL A 1 13.58 18.96 -12.81
N ILE A 2 14.52 18.12 -12.37
CA ILE A 2 15.51 17.51 -13.25
C ILE A 2 14.73 16.51 -14.13
N ILE A 3 14.57 16.85 -15.39
CA ILE A 3 14.00 15.93 -16.38
C ILE A 3 15.01 14.80 -16.54
N SER A 4 14.63 13.59 -16.15
CA SER A 4 15.47 12.41 -16.40
C SER A 4 15.64 12.24 -17.90
N SER A 5 16.87 12.34 -18.36
CA SER A 5 17.19 12.16 -19.79
C SER A 5 17.19 10.69 -20.21
N ARG A 6 17.23 9.77 -19.25
CA ARG A 6 17.34 8.33 -19.47
C ARG A 6 16.19 7.58 -18.76
N CYS A 7 15.34 6.94 -19.54
CA CYS A 7 14.27 6.07 -19.05
C CYS A 7 14.65 4.60 -19.30
N VAL A 8 14.52 3.78 -18.26
CA VAL A 8 14.81 2.35 -18.32
C VAL A 8 13.56 1.59 -17.87
N GLY A 9 13.07 0.68 -18.70
CA GLY A 9 11.99 -0.23 -18.36
C GLY A 9 12.54 -1.61 -18.04
N ILE A 10 12.01 -2.24 -17.00
CA ILE A 10 12.40 -3.61 -16.61
C ILE A 10 11.15 -4.45 -16.40
N ASP A 11 11.04 -5.56 -17.13
CA ASP A 11 10.11 -6.63 -16.78
C ASP A 11 10.81 -7.58 -15.82
N VAL A 12 10.15 -7.86 -14.67
CA VAL A 12 10.75 -8.61 -13.58
C VAL A 12 10.08 -9.97 -13.45
N SER A 13 10.83 -11.03 -13.69
CA SER A 13 10.41 -12.40 -13.44
C SER A 13 11.19 -13.04 -12.27
N LYS A 14 10.82 -14.27 -11.92
CA LYS A 14 11.50 -15.02 -10.86
C LYS A 14 12.99 -15.25 -11.14
N HIS A 15 13.32 -15.54 -12.40
CA HIS A 15 14.66 -15.99 -12.79
C HIS A 15 15.42 -14.95 -13.61
N HIS A 16 14.73 -14.06 -14.31
CA HIS A 16 15.33 -13.11 -15.25
C HIS A 16 14.74 -11.72 -15.09
N LEU A 17 15.54 -10.74 -15.51
CA LEU A 17 15.15 -9.36 -15.74
C LEU A 17 15.31 -9.07 -17.24
N ASP A 18 14.24 -8.64 -17.88
CA ASP A 18 14.27 -8.10 -19.26
C ASP A 18 14.33 -6.58 -19.18
N ILE A 19 15.40 -6.01 -19.71
CA ILE A 19 15.72 -4.60 -19.57
C ILE A 19 15.65 -3.93 -20.94
N PHE A 20 15.04 -2.77 -21.00
CA PHE A 20 15.16 -1.86 -22.14
C PHE A 20 15.65 -0.49 -21.67
N ASP A 21 16.78 -0.10 -22.16
CA ASP A 21 17.39 1.20 -21.92
C ASP A 21 17.19 2.10 -23.13
N GLU A 22 16.32 3.08 -22.98
CA GLU A 22 15.94 3.95 -24.09
C GLU A 22 17.09 4.83 -24.61
N ALA A 23 18.05 5.20 -23.75
CA ALA A 23 19.19 6.02 -24.16
C ALA A 23 20.17 5.27 -25.09
N VAL A 24 20.21 3.94 -24.97
CA VAL A 24 21.08 3.06 -25.77
C VAL A 24 20.28 2.38 -26.88
N GLY A 25 18.97 2.25 -26.72
CA GLY A 25 18.09 1.57 -27.69
C GLY A 25 18.27 0.05 -27.72
N VAL A 26 18.81 -0.54 -26.64
CA VAL A 26 19.15 -1.97 -26.56
C VAL A 26 18.28 -2.67 -25.53
N SER A 27 17.75 -3.82 -25.91
CA SER A 27 17.15 -4.79 -24.99
C SER A 27 18.18 -5.83 -24.58
N GLU A 28 18.23 -6.14 -23.29
CA GLU A 28 19.06 -7.22 -22.77
C GLU A 28 18.30 -8.03 -21.71
N ARG A 29 18.70 -9.29 -21.53
CA ARG A 29 18.21 -10.16 -20.47
C ARG A 29 19.37 -10.54 -19.55
N ILE A 30 19.15 -10.43 -18.25
CA ILE A 30 20.11 -10.88 -17.23
C ILE A 30 19.41 -11.80 -16.23
N ASP A 31 20.18 -12.54 -15.45
CA ASP A 31 19.64 -13.30 -14.34
C ASP A 31 19.15 -12.38 -13.20
N ASN A 32 18.04 -12.72 -12.58
CA ASN A 32 17.53 -12.02 -11.40
C ASN A 32 18.31 -12.49 -10.17
N ALA A 33 19.60 -12.14 -10.11
CA ALA A 33 20.54 -12.50 -9.08
C ALA A 33 21.36 -11.27 -8.66
N THR A 34 21.75 -11.21 -7.39
CA THR A 34 22.41 -10.04 -6.76
C THR A 34 23.63 -9.57 -7.55
N HIS A 35 24.48 -10.51 -8.03
CA HIS A 35 25.69 -10.17 -8.79
C HIS A 35 25.34 -9.47 -10.13
N ALA A 36 24.43 -10.06 -10.94
CA ALA A 36 24.04 -9.52 -12.23
C ALA A 36 23.35 -8.15 -12.07
N ILE A 37 22.46 -8.01 -11.09
CA ILE A 37 21.79 -6.75 -10.76
C ILE A 37 22.79 -5.68 -10.35
N THR A 38 23.80 -6.01 -9.53
CA THR A 38 24.82 -5.05 -9.11
C THR A 38 25.63 -4.54 -10.30
N GLN A 39 26.02 -5.41 -11.22
CA GLN A 39 26.71 -5.02 -12.46
C GLN A 39 25.83 -4.16 -13.36
N LEU A 40 24.55 -4.51 -13.49
CA LEU A 40 23.59 -3.73 -14.27
C LEU A 40 23.47 -2.30 -13.72
N VAL A 41 23.18 -2.18 -12.42
CA VAL A 41 22.95 -0.91 -11.75
C VAL A 41 24.19 -0.01 -11.79
N ALA A 42 25.40 -0.57 -11.73
CA ALA A 42 26.65 0.17 -11.83
C ALA A 42 26.84 0.88 -13.19
N ARG A 43 26.14 0.44 -14.24
CA ARG A 43 26.17 1.07 -15.57
C ARG A 43 25.31 2.34 -15.67
N TRP A 44 24.42 2.55 -14.70
CA TRP A 44 23.50 3.68 -14.71
C TRP A 44 24.00 4.81 -13.83
N ARG A 45 23.70 6.04 -14.25
CA ARG A 45 23.98 7.26 -13.49
C ARG A 45 22.73 7.69 -12.72
N CYS A 46 22.89 8.59 -11.75
CA CYS A 46 21.79 9.10 -10.92
C CYS A 46 20.68 9.83 -11.71
N ASP A 47 20.88 10.13 -13.00
CA ASP A 47 19.89 10.75 -13.88
C ASP A 47 18.90 9.75 -14.50
N ALA A 48 19.13 8.45 -14.36
CA ALA A 48 18.22 7.42 -14.84
C ALA A 48 16.92 7.38 -14.01
N LEU A 49 15.80 7.12 -14.68
CA LEU A 49 14.53 6.72 -14.09
C LEU A 49 14.21 5.30 -14.51
N VAL A 50 14.28 4.38 -13.55
CA VAL A 50 13.98 2.96 -13.77
C VAL A 50 12.50 2.70 -13.43
N VAL A 51 11.77 2.03 -14.33
CA VAL A 51 10.35 1.70 -14.12
C VAL A 51 10.13 0.21 -14.34
N PHE A 52 9.44 -0.42 -13.40
CA PHE A 52 9.04 -1.83 -13.46
C PHE A 52 7.69 -2.07 -12.80
N GLU A 53 7.09 -3.23 -13.09
CA GLU A 53 5.83 -3.60 -12.48
C GLU A 53 6.03 -4.12 -11.05
N ALA A 54 5.02 -3.89 -10.19
CA ALA A 54 4.99 -4.42 -8.83
C ALA A 54 4.60 -5.90 -8.85
N THR A 55 5.58 -6.79 -9.09
CA THR A 55 5.39 -8.24 -9.27
C THR A 55 5.65 -9.09 -8.02
N GLY A 56 5.44 -8.52 -6.85
CA GLY A 56 5.49 -9.29 -5.60
C GLY A 56 6.85 -9.26 -4.90
N VAL A 57 7.57 -10.39 -4.82
CA VAL A 57 8.85 -10.49 -4.08
C VAL A 57 10.07 -10.50 -4.99
N TYR A 58 9.87 -10.70 -6.27
CA TYR A 58 10.96 -10.88 -7.23
C TYR A 58 11.71 -9.58 -7.56
N ASP A 59 11.13 -8.42 -7.24
CA ASP A 59 11.75 -7.11 -7.43
C ASP A 59 12.58 -6.63 -6.24
N LEU A 60 12.67 -7.41 -5.17
CA LEU A 60 13.30 -6.98 -3.91
C LEU A 60 14.79 -6.65 -4.10
N GLU A 61 15.58 -7.56 -4.68
CA GLU A 61 17.00 -7.39 -4.93
C GLU A 61 17.28 -6.17 -5.82
N LEU A 62 16.48 -6.02 -6.88
CA LEU A 62 16.58 -4.86 -7.79
C LEU A 62 16.33 -3.55 -7.04
N ARG A 63 15.29 -3.48 -6.21
CA ARG A 63 14.96 -2.29 -5.42
C ARG A 63 16.09 -1.92 -4.45
N GLU A 64 16.61 -2.92 -3.73
CA GLU A 64 17.71 -2.71 -2.78
C GLU A 64 18.99 -2.23 -3.49
N ALA A 65 19.30 -2.76 -4.68
CA ALA A 65 20.42 -2.31 -5.47
C ALA A 65 20.24 -0.87 -6.00
N LEU A 66 19.06 -0.54 -6.53
CA LEU A 66 18.73 0.81 -6.99
C LEU A 66 18.81 1.83 -5.85
N HIS A 67 18.28 1.49 -4.67
CA HIS A 67 18.37 2.35 -3.49
C HIS A 67 19.81 2.59 -3.05
N ARG A 68 20.64 1.52 -2.96
CA ARG A 68 22.06 1.65 -2.61
C ARG A 68 22.84 2.53 -3.59
N ALA A 69 22.49 2.46 -4.87
CA ALA A 69 23.12 3.27 -5.91
C ALA A 69 22.54 4.69 -6.03
N GLY A 70 21.51 5.05 -5.27
CA GLY A 70 20.85 6.35 -5.36
C GLY A 70 20.09 6.59 -6.68
N ILE A 71 19.74 5.52 -7.39
CA ILE A 71 19.04 5.58 -8.67
C ILE A 71 17.54 5.69 -8.41
N ARG A 72 16.90 6.64 -9.08
CA ARG A 72 15.45 6.87 -8.97
C ARG A 72 14.69 5.75 -9.69
N PHE A 73 13.68 5.19 -9.04
CA PHE A 73 12.83 4.22 -9.68
C PHE A 73 11.36 4.36 -9.26
N ALA A 74 10.48 3.83 -10.07
CA ALA A 74 9.06 3.76 -9.78
C ALA A 74 8.51 2.36 -10.04
N ARG A 75 7.77 1.84 -9.07
CA ARG A 75 6.99 0.62 -9.25
C ARG A 75 5.58 0.98 -9.66
N ILE A 76 5.13 0.44 -10.78
CA ILE A 76 3.80 0.73 -11.29
C ILE A 76 2.84 -0.44 -11.09
N ASN A 77 1.57 -0.11 -10.96
CA ASN A 77 0.53 -1.12 -10.90
C ASN A 77 0.40 -1.80 -12.27
N PRO A 78 0.42 -3.16 -12.35
CA PRO A 78 0.25 -3.90 -13.59
C PRO A 78 -0.99 -3.51 -14.41
N ALA A 79 -2.08 -3.10 -13.75
CA ALA A 79 -3.25 -2.60 -14.46
C ALA A 79 -2.96 -1.30 -15.23
N ARG A 80 -2.20 -0.37 -14.63
CA ARG A 80 -1.83 0.89 -15.29
C ARG A 80 -0.88 0.66 -16.48
N ALA A 81 0.05 -0.28 -16.36
CA ALA A 81 0.93 -0.68 -17.44
C ALA A 81 0.12 -1.22 -18.63
N ARG A 82 -0.81 -2.12 -18.35
CA ARG A 82 -1.72 -2.69 -19.37
C ARG A 82 -2.61 -1.63 -20.03
N ASP A 83 -3.17 -0.72 -19.26
CA ASP A 83 -4.00 0.36 -19.80
C ASP A 83 -3.19 1.29 -20.71
N PHE A 84 -1.93 1.58 -20.35
CA PHE A 84 -1.02 2.36 -21.16
C PHE A 84 -0.64 1.62 -22.46
N ALA A 85 -0.31 0.33 -22.38
CA ALA A 85 -0.01 -0.49 -23.54
C ALA A 85 -1.18 -0.49 -24.56
N ARG A 86 -2.43 -0.66 -24.07
CA ARG A 86 -3.63 -0.57 -24.91
C ARG A 86 -3.80 0.80 -25.55
N ALA A 87 -3.61 1.87 -24.78
CA ALA A 87 -3.71 3.25 -25.28
C ALA A 87 -2.64 3.57 -26.30
N SER A 88 -1.46 2.94 -26.21
CA SER A 88 -0.34 3.08 -27.16
C SER A 88 -0.48 2.17 -28.40
N GLY A 89 -1.55 1.39 -28.52
CA GLY A 89 -1.77 0.46 -29.65
C GLY A 89 -0.91 -0.80 -29.60
N GLN A 90 -0.21 -1.05 -28.51
CA GLN A 90 0.67 -2.21 -28.32
C GLN A 90 -0.16 -3.39 -27.81
N LEU A 91 -0.53 -4.30 -28.71
CA LEU A 91 -1.32 -5.49 -28.39
C LEU A 91 -0.49 -6.77 -28.20
N ALA A 92 0.74 -6.78 -28.74
CA ALA A 92 1.65 -7.90 -28.59
C ALA A 92 2.27 -7.93 -27.19
N LYS A 93 2.32 -9.11 -26.59
CA LYS A 93 2.90 -9.34 -25.26
C LYS A 93 4.07 -10.29 -25.34
N THR A 94 5.28 -9.76 -25.12
CA THR A 94 6.51 -10.52 -24.85
C THR A 94 7.35 -9.73 -23.87
N ASP A 95 8.15 -10.40 -23.05
CA ASP A 95 8.95 -9.77 -21.99
C ASP A 95 9.81 -8.57 -22.49
N PRO A 96 10.51 -8.63 -23.66
CA PRO A 96 11.23 -7.47 -24.21
C PRO A 96 10.30 -6.30 -24.60
N ILE A 97 9.10 -6.59 -25.12
CA ILE A 97 8.10 -5.58 -25.48
C ILE A 97 7.56 -4.93 -24.22
N ASP A 98 7.35 -5.71 -23.15
CA ASP A 98 6.89 -5.21 -21.85
C ASP A 98 7.94 -4.26 -21.25
N ALA A 99 9.24 -4.57 -21.32
CA ALA A 99 10.31 -3.67 -20.90
C ALA A 99 10.34 -2.36 -21.70
N GLN A 100 10.19 -2.43 -23.04
CA GLN A 100 10.11 -1.23 -23.89
C GLN A 100 8.91 -0.36 -23.55
N MET A 101 7.75 -0.98 -23.34
CA MET A 101 6.51 -0.29 -22.92
C MET A 101 6.69 0.40 -21.57
N LEU A 102 7.39 -0.23 -20.61
CA LEU A 102 7.67 0.38 -19.30
C LEU A 102 8.59 1.60 -19.40
N ALA A 103 9.58 1.59 -20.29
CA ALA A 103 10.42 2.75 -20.57
C ALA A 103 9.60 3.89 -21.21
N ALA A 104 8.74 3.57 -22.18
CA ALA A 104 7.84 4.54 -22.79
C ALA A 104 6.84 5.12 -21.77
N PHE A 105 6.32 4.27 -20.86
CA PHE A 105 5.51 4.71 -19.74
C PHE A 105 6.25 5.70 -18.84
N ALA A 106 7.51 5.39 -18.48
CA ALA A 106 8.35 6.28 -17.67
C ALA A 106 8.45 7.68 -18.28
N ARG A 107 8.69 7.76 -19.57
CA ARG A 107 8.83 9.01 -20.32
C ARG A 107 7.53 9.80 -20.39
N ALA A 108 6.42 9.12 -20.75
CA ALA A 108 5.14 9.77 -20.96
C ALA A 108 4.47 10.19 -19.64
N MET A 109 4.47 9.31 -18.64
CA MET A 109 3.69 9.47 -17.43
C MET A 109 4.46 10.05 -16.24
N LYS A 110 5.81 10.06 -16.31
CA LYS A 110 6.71 10.59 -15.26
C LYS A 110 6.24 10.16 -13.86
N PRO A 111 6.17 8.86 -13.58
CA PRO A 111 5.61 8.36 -12.34
C PRO A 111 6.39 8.87 -11.13
N ALA A 112 5.69 9.04 -10.00
CA ALA A 112 6.35 9.36 -8.74
C ALA A 112 7.33 8.25 -8.35
N THR A 113 8.55 8.63 -7.98
CA THR A 113 9.60 7.70 -7.59
C THR A 113 9.37 7.15 -6.19
N GLU A 114 9.73 5.87 -6.00
CA GLU A 114 9.71 5.24 -4.68
C GLU A 114 10.86 5.79 -3.83
N GLN A 115 10.57 6.10 -2.57
CA GLN A 115 11.61 6.47 -1.60
C GLN A 115 12.16 5.22 -0.94
N ALA A 116 13.47 5.25 -0.60
CA ALA A 116 14.10 4.19 0.15
C ALA A 116 13.35 3.97 1.48
N ALA A 117 12.85 2.77 1.69
CA ALA A 117 12.36 2.40 3.00
C ALA A 117 13.55 2.09 3.91
N THR A 118 13.51 2.57 5.15
CA THR A 118 14.53 2.21 6.13
C THR A 118 14.54 0.71 6.40
N PRO A 119 15.66 0.11 6.85
CA PRO A 119 15.71 -1.30 7.24
C PRO A 119 14.59 -1.67 8.21
N ALA A 120 14.29 -0.80 9.17
CA ALA A 120 13.21 -0.98 10.13
C ALA A 120 11.82 -1.02 9.45
N ARG A 121 11.53 -0.13 8.49
CA ARG A 121 10.27 -0.17 7.73
C ARG A 121 10.15 -1.44 6.88
N ASN A 122 11.26 -1.93 6.32
CA ASN A 122 11.29 -3.19 5.58
C ASN A 122 11.03 -4.39 6.51
N ALA A 123 11.65 -4.45 7.68
CA ALA A 123 11.41 -5.48 8.69
C ALA A 123 9.95 -5.45 9.16
N LEU A 124 9.42 -4.27 9.48
CA LEU A 124 8.03 -4.09 9.87
C LEU A 124 7.05 -4.57 8.79
N ALA A 125 7.34 -4.29 7.51
CA ALA A 125 6.52 -4.75 6.39
C ALA A 125 6.52 -6.28 6.24
N LYS A 126 7.67 -6.95 6.49
CA LYS A 126 7.78 -8.42 6.47
C LYS A 126 6.94 -9.05 7.60
N LEU A 127 7.06 -8.55 8.83
CA LEU A 127 6.28 -9.01 9.98
C LEU A 127 4.77 -8.79 9.77
N ALA A 128 4.37 -7.60 9.32
CA ALA A 128 2.97 -7.29 9.03
C ALA A 128 2.38 -8.21 7.95
N LYS A 129 3.17 -8.52 6.89
CA LYS A 129 2.75 -9.47 5.85
C LYS A 129 2.54 -10.86 6.43
N ARG A 130 3.47 -11.35 7.27
CA ARG A 130 3.34 -12.67 7.90
C ARG A 130 2.14 -12.74 8.83
N ARG A 131 1.94 -11.73 9.67
CA ARG A 131 0.75 -11.61 10.52
C ARG A 131 -0.55 -11.71 9.70
N ASP A 132 -0.65 -10.96 8.59
CA ASP A 132 -1.85 -10.99 7.73
C ASP A 132 -2.11 -12.37 7.13
N GLN A 133 -1.05 -13.12 6.78
CA GLN A 133 -1.17 -14.51 6.31
C GLN A 133 -1.76 -15.41 7.39
N LEU A 134 -1.22 -15.33 8.62
CA LEU A 134 -1.71 -16.13 9.75
C LEU A 134 -3.17 -15.79 10.11
N VAL A 135 -3.54 -14.50 10.09
CA VAL A 135 -4.92 -14.06 10.30
C VAL A 135 -5.85 -14.63 9.23
N ALA A 136 -5.41 -14.67 7.97
CA ALA A 136 -6.20 -15.27 6.88
C ALA A 136 -6.36 -16.80 7.07
N MET A 137 -5.29 -17.51 7.42
CA MET A 137 -5.33 -18.94 7.75
C MET A 137 -6.29 -19.21 8.92
N ARG A 138 -6.16 -18.43 10.01
CA ARG A 138 -7.06 -18.55 11.16
C ARG A 138 -8.54 -18.33 10.78
N ALA A 139 -8.82 -17.37 9.90
CA ALA A 139 -10.19 -17.12 9.43
C ALA A 139 -10.74 -18.32 8.64
N GLN A 140 -9.90 -18.94 7.79
CA GLN A 140 -10.27 -20.15 7.07
C GLN A 140 -10.56 -21.33 8.03
N GLU A 141 -9.69 -21.54 9.03
CA GLU A 141 -9.90 -22.60 10.02
C GLU A 141 -11.16 -22.37 10.88
N LYS A 142 -11.47 -21.10 11.22
CA LYS A 142 -12.74 -20.77 11.91
C LYS A 142 -13.97 -21.13 11.08
N ASN A 143 -13.93 -20.89 9.76
CA ASN A 143 -15.01 -21.31 8.88
C ASN A 143 -15.11 -22.84 8.82
N ARG A 144 -14.00 -23.56 8.61
CA ARG A 144 -13.96 -25.02 8.63
C ARG A 144 -14.49 -25.61 9.93
N ARG A 145 -14.16 -24.99 11.08
CA ARG A 145 -14.69 -25.41 12.38
C ARG A 145 -16.19 -25.27 12.48
N SER A 146 -16.77 -24.21 11.89
CA SER A 146 -18.24 -24.02 11.88
C SER A 146 -18.98 -25.00 10.95
N GLU A 147 -18.26 -25.60 10.01
CA GLU A 147 -18.76 -26.57 9.03
C GLU A 147 -18.41 -28.02 9.40
N ALA A 148 -17.69 -28.24 10.51
CA ALA A 148 -17.28 -29.60 10.93
C ALA A 148 -18.50 -30.46 11.32
N GLU A 149 -18.58 -31.64 10.74
CA GLU A 149 -19.71 -32.57 10.89
C GLU A 149 -19.71 -33.25 12.27
N ASP A 150 -18.55 -33.44 12.87
CA ASP A 150 -18.40 -34.07 14.17
C ASP A 150 -17.54 -33.27 15.14
N ARG A 151 -17.73 -33.57 16.44
CA ARG A 151 -17.05 -32.90 17.54
C ARG A 151 -15.54 -33.13 17.54
N ALA A 152 -15.08 -34.33 17.18
CA ALA A 152 -13.65 -34.66 17.21
C ALA A 152 -12.89 -33.85 16.16
N MET A 153 -13.47 -33.67 14.97
CA MET A 153 -12.90 -32.81 13.92
C MET A 153 -12.91 -31.36 14.36
N ALA A 154 -14.02 -30.84 14.94
CA ALA A 154 -14.10 -29.49 15.45
C ALA A 154 -13.04 -29.20 16.52
N GLU A 155 -12.76 -30.17 17.42
CA GLU A 155 -11.71 -30.06 18.45
C GLU A 155 -10.29 -30.07 17.84
N ARG A 156 -10.04 -30.86 16.78
CA ARG A 156 -8.76 -30.83 16.04
C ARG A 156 -8.50 -29.46 15.41
N ILE A 157 -9.52 -28.90 14.74
CA ILE A 157 -9.42 -27.56 14.13
C ILE A 157 -9.25 -26.49 15.21
N ALA A 158 -9.92 -26.64 16.37
CA ALA A 158 -9.76 -25.71 17.47
C ALA A 158 -8.30 -25.61 17.96
N ARG A 159 -7.61 -26.75 18.11
CA ARG A 159 -6.17 -26.76 18.49
C ARG A 159 -5.30 -26.01 17.48
N LEU A 160 -5.56 -26.19 16.17
CA LEU A 160 -4.83 -25.42 15.15
C LEU A 160 -5.11 -23.92 15.24
N ILE A 161 -6.34 -23.53 15.54
CA ILE A 161 -6.70 -22.11 15.75
C ILE A 161 -5.93 -21.52 16.94
N GLU A 162 -5.74 -22.28 18.03
CA GLU A 162 -4.93 -21.82 19.18
C GLU A 162 -3.48 -21.60 18.78
N VAL A 163 -2.85 -22.53 18.07
CA VAL A 163 -1.47 -22.34 17.54
C VAL A 163 -1.37 -21.09 16.68
N LEU A 164 -2.36 -20.85 15.80
CA LEU A 164 -2.37 -19.65 14.97
C LEU A 164 -2.58 -18.36 15.80
N ASN A 165 -3.32 -18.42 16.91
CA ASN A 165 -3.47 -17.29 17.83
C ASN A 165 -2.14 -16.96 18.52
N ASP A 166 -1.41 -17.96 18.99
CA ASP A 166 -0.13 -17.79 19.67
C ASP A 166 0.91 -17.19 18.70
N GLU A 167 1.06 -17.73 17.51
CA GLU A 167 1.94 -17.19 16.46
C GLU A 167 1.60 -15.73 16.09
N ILE A 168 0.31 -15.38 16.00
CA ILE A 168 -0.10 -14.00 15.74
C ILE A 168 0.30 -13.09 16.90
N ALA A 169 0.15 -13.54 18.15
CA ALA A 169 0.49 -12.76 19.33
C ALA A 169 2.01 -12.53 19.43
N GLU A 170 2.82 -13.53 19.10
CA GLU A 170 4.28 -13.41 19.05
C GLU A 170 4.71 -12.36 18.01
N ILE A 171 4.22 -12.46 16.78
CA ILE A 171 4.51 -11.47 15.73
C ILE A 171 4.04 -10.06 16.12
N GLU A 172 2.87 -9.92 16.75
CA GLU A 172 2.39 -8.62 17.24
C GLU A 172 3.31 -8.04 18.33
N THR A 173 3.91 -8.90 19.14
CA THR A 173 4.91 -8.51 20.15
C THR A 173 6.20 -8.03 19.47
N GLU A 174 6.71 -8.76 18.48
CA GLU A 174 7.87 -8.35 17.68
C GLU A 174 7.64 -7.02 16.96
N ILE A 175 6.47 -6.84 16.34
CA ILE A 175 6.07 -5.58 15.69
C ILE A 175 6.11 -4.42 16.69
N ASN A 176 5.54 -4.61 17.88
CA ASN A 176 5.52 -3.57 18.91
C ASN A 176 6.93 -3.24 19.42
N ALA A 177 7.80 -4.26 19.59
CA ALA A 177 9.19 -4.06 19.98
C ALA A 177 9.97 -3.28 18.92
N LEU A 178 9.83 -3.65 17.64
CA LEU A 178 10.46 -2.96 16.52
C LEU A 178 10.00 -1.50 16.40
N VAL A 179 8.69 -1.25 16.51
CA VAL A 179 8.16 0.13 16.47
C VAL A 179 8.68 0.96 17.63
N LYS A 180 8.82 0.39 18.83
CA LYS A 180 9.36 1.11 19.99
C LYS A 180 10.85 1.41 19.89
N ALA A 181 11.62 0.51 19.25
CA ALA A 181 13.07 0.65 19.10
C ALA A 181 13.45 1.76 18.10
N GLU A 182 12.56 2.10 17.17
CA GLU A 182 12.81 3.08 16.12
C GLU A 182 12.09 4.40 16.43
N PRO A 183 12.80 5.47 16.80
CA PRO A 183 12.20 6.72 17.27
C PRO A 183 11.18 7.32 16.29
N GLU A 184 11.49 7.34 14.99
CA GLU A 184 10.57 7.87 13.96
C GLU A 184 9.26 7.06 13.90
N LEU A 185 9.35 5.73 13.98
CA LEU A 185 8.16 4.86 13.96
C LEU A 185 7.37 4.97 15.27
N ALA A 186 8.05 5.10 16.40
CA ALA A 186 7.43 5.27 17.71
C ALA A 186 6.62 6.58 17.78
N ASP A 187 7.21 7.68 17.33
CA ASP A 187 6.55 8.98 17.24
C ASP A 187 5.33 8.95 16.32
N ASP A 188 5.49 8.39 15.11
CA ASP A 188 4.39 8.22 14.17
C ASP A 188 3.26 7.38 14.78
N ALA A 189 3.60 6.26 15.42
CA ALA A 189 2.63 5.39 16.10
C ALA A 189 1.90 6.11 17.23
N GLN A 190 2.61 6.88 18.05
CA GLN A 190 2.02 7.67 19.13
C GLN A 190 1.02 8.70 18.59
N LEU A 191 1.40 9.44 17.56
CA LEU A 191 0.51 10.39 16.90
C LEU A 191 -0.74 9.70 16.36
N MET A 192 -0.59 8.61 15.60
CA MET A 192 -1.72 7.90 15.00
C MET A 192 -2.66 7.31 16.06
N ARG A 193 -2.12 6.72 17.12
CA ARG A 193 -2.91 6.08 18.20
C ARG A 193 -3.62 7.08 19.10
N SER A 194 -3.24 8.36 19.08
CA SER A 194 -3.99 9.40 19.79
C SER A 194 -5.35 9.67 19.16
N VAL A 195 -5.60 9.26 17.92
CA VAL A 195 -6.88 9.43 17.24
C VAL A 195 -7.88 8.35 17.70
N PRO A 196 -9.04 8.72 18.24
CA PRO A 196 -10.06 7.76 18.64
C PRO A 196 -10.45 6.81 17.51
N GLY A 197 -10.42 5.52 17.80
CA GLY A 197 -10.72 4.46 16.84
C GLY A 197 -9.51 3.86 16.12
N VAL A 198 -8.36 4.50 16.16
CA VAL A 198 -7.12 3.97 15.59
C VAL A 198 -6.43 3.07 16.61
N GLY A 199 -6.66 1.76 16.50
CA GLY A 199 -6.03 0.74 17.33
C GLY A 199 -4.67 0.28 16.79
N PRO A 200 -3.98 -0.66 17.50
CA PRO A 200 -2.67 -1.16 17.12
C PRO A 200 -2.61 -1.70 15.68
N VAL A 201 -3.60 -2.49 15.28
CA VAL A 201 -3.66 -3.09 13.93
C VAL A 201 -3.81 -2.02 12.84
N ALA A 202 -4.69 -1.03 13.03
CA ALA A 202 -4.86 0.04 12.07
C ALA A 202 -3.59 0.90 11.97
N CYS A 203 -2.94 1.20 13.10
CA CYS A 203 -1.67 1.91 13.17
C CYS A 203 -0.57 1.16 12.40
N MET A 204 -0.38 -0.13 12.68
CA MET A 204 0.58 -1.00 11.98
C MET A 204 0.34 -0.99 10.46
N GLN A 205 -0.91 -1.17 10.03
CA GLN A 205 -1.25 -1.15 8.59
C GLN A 205 -0.95 0.21 7.94
N LEU A 206 -1.16 1.30 8.63
CA LEU A 206 -0.84 2.64 8.14
C LEU A 206 0.68 2.86 8.06
N LEU A 207 1.44 2.49 9.09
CA LEU A 207 2.90 2.59 9.12
C LEU A 207 3.56 1.80 7.98
N THR A 208 3.02 0.60 7.68
CA THR A 208 3.59 -0.29 6.66
C THR A 208 3.11 0.02 5.25
N GLN A 209 1.83 0.39 5.10
CA GLN A 209 1.18 0.49 3.81
C GLN A 209 1.03 1.94 3.32
N MET A 210 1.32 2.95 4.15
CA MET A 210 1.17 4.36 3.82
C MET A 210 2.37 5.20 4.31
N PRO A 211 3.61 4.87 3.89
CA PRO A 211 4.81 5.63 4.29
C PRO A 211 4.78 7.09 3.80
N GLU A 212 3.87 7.41 2.87
CA GLU A 212 3.66 8.74 2.32
C GLU A 212 2.78 9.64 3.20
N LEU A 213 2.21 9.11 4.29
CA LEU A 213 1.40 9.92 5.22
C LEU A 213 2.23 11.09 5.80
N GLY A 214 1.59 12.25 5.84
CA GLY A 214 2.23 13.51 6.23
C GLY A 214 2.94 14.25 5.10
N ARG A 215 3.09 13.63 3.92
CA ARG A 215 3.82 14.21 2.77
C ARG A 215 2.92 14.54 1.58
N LEU A 216 1.77 13.90 1.48
CA LEU A 216 0.82 14.08 0.39
C LEU A 216 -0.29 15.07 0.73
N GLY A 217 -0.90 15.65 -0.31
CA GLY A 217 -2.11 16.44 -0.17
C GLY A 217 -3.35 15.60 0.21
N PRO A 218 -4.41 16.22 0.78
CA PRO A 218 -5.60 15.50 1.23
C PRO A 218 -6.33 14.72 0.14
N LYS A 219 -6.29 15.18 -1.11
CA LYS A 219 -6.91 14.48 -2.25
C LYS A 219 -6.07 13.27 -2.68
N GLU A 220 -4.75 13.43 -2.71
CA GLU A 220 -3.79 12.40 -3.12
C GLU A 220 -3.79 11.23 -2.13
N VAL A 221 -3.71 11.52 -0.82
CA VAL A 221 -3.73 10.49 0.22
C VAL A 221 -5.05 9.71 0.20
N ALA A 222 -6.18 10.38 -0.05
CA ALA A 222 -7.48 9.72 -0.18
C ALA A 222 -7.56 8.83 -1.43
N ALA A 223 -6.99 9.26 -2.55
CA ALA A 223 -6.90 8.46 -3.78
C ALA A 223 -6.01 7.23 -3.58
N LEU A 224 -4.85 7.41 -2.95
CA LEU A 224 -3.90 6.33 -2.65
C LEU A 224 -4.50 5.25 -1.73
N ALA A 225 -5.30 5.66 -0.74
CA ALA A 225 -6.05 4.74 0.13
C ALA A 225 -7.30 4.13 -0.54
N GLY A 226 -7.68 4.59 -1.74
CA GLY A 226 -8.89 4.16 -2.41
C GLY A 226 -10.19 4.65 -1.73
N LEU A 227 -10.12 5.82 -1.05
CA LEU A 227 -11.24 6.47 -0.37
C LEU A 227 -11.73 7.73 -1.11
N ALA A 228 -11.09 8.08 -2.24
CA ALA A 228 -11.57 9.14 -3.12
C ALA A 228 -12.74 8.63 -3.97
N PRO A 229 -13.89 9.32 -4.00
CA PRO A 229 -14.97 8.94 -4.88
C PRO A 229 -14.64 9.31 -6.32
N PHE A 230 -14.92 8.39 -7.24
CA PHE A 230 -14.87 8.63 -8.68
C PHE A 230 -16.25 8.98 -9.21
N ASN A 231 -16.32 10.00 -10.06
CA ASN A 231 -17.49 10.32 -10.85
C ASN A 231 -17.45 9.46 -12.12
N VAL A 232 -18.61 8.95 -12.50
CA VAL A 232 -18.85 8.30 -13.80
C VAL A 232 -19.99 9.06 -14.44
N ASP A 233 -19.69 10.25 -14.92
CA ASP A 233 -20.66 11.13 -15.57
C ASP A 233 -20.35 11.16 -17.08
N SER A 234 -21.34 10.97 -17.93
CA SER A 234 -21.22 11.08 -19.38
C SER A 234 -22.46 11.75 -19.99
N GLY A 235 -22.28 12.88 -20.65
CA GLY A 235 -23.36 13.64 -21.21
C GLY A 235 -24.41 14.02 -20.16
N ALA A 236 -25.68 13.66 -20.39
CA ALA A 236 -26.78 13.85 -19.45
C ALA A 236 -26.81 12.82 -18.31
N TYR A 237 -26.06 11.73 -18.41
CA TYR A 237 -26.02 10.68 -17.38
C TYR A 237 -25.14 11.06 -16.20
N ARG A 238 -25.73 11.12 -15.01
CA ARG A 238 -25.00 11.29 -13.75
C ARG A 238 -24.94 9.97 -12.98
N GLY A 239 -23.79 9.33 -13.04
CA GLY A 239 -23.56 8.05 -12.38
C GLY A 239 -23.45 8.15 -10.87
N LYS A 240 -23.71 7.04 -10.16
CA LYS A 240 -23.47 6.95 -8.72
C LYS A 240 -21.98 7.02 -8.45
N ARG A 241 -21.57 7.94 -7.56
CA ARG A 241 -20.18 8.02 -7.09
C ARG A 241 -19.78 6.75 -6.34
N LYS A 242 -18.69 6.13 -6.76
CA LYS A 242 -18.12 4.93 -6.13
C LYS A 242 -16.67 5.20 -5.71
N ILE A 243 -16.23 4.53 -4.65
CA ILE A 243 -14.82 4.46 -4.30
C ILE A 243 -14.21 3.23 -4.97
N GLY A 244 -12.94 3.29 -5.33
CA GLY A 244 -12.24 2.15 -5.95
C GLY A 244 -10.74 2.40 -6.08
N GLY A 245 -10.02 1.38 -6.57
CA GLY A 245 -8.57 1.46 -6.67
C GLY A 245 -7.87 1.58 -5.31
N GLY A 246 -6.66 2.10 -5.32
CA GLY A 246 -5.87 2.35 -4.12
C GLY A 246 -5.51 1.08 -3.32
N ARG A 247 -4.97 1.29 -2.12
CA ARG A 247 -4.47 0.22 -1.24
C ARG A 247 -5.61 -0.38 -0.40
N LYS A 248 -6.12 -1.54 -0.82
CA LYS A 248 -7.27 -2.21 -0.16
C LYS A 248 -7.04 -2.42 1.34
N ARG A 249 -5.85 -2.87 1.78
CA ARG A 249 -5.54 -3.12 3.19
C ARG A 249 -5.66 -1.85 4.04
N VAL A 250 -5.21 -0.71 3.52
CA VAL A 250 -5.36 0.60 4.17
C VAL A 250 -6.84 0.96 4.30
N ARG A 251 -7.61 0.79 3.23
CA ARG A 251 -9.04 1.08 3.24
C ARG A 251 -9.79 0.22 4.24
N ASP A 252 -9.48 -1.08 4.32
CA ASP A 252 -10.10 -2.01 5.26
C ASP A 252 -9.76 -1.63 6.71
N ALA A 253 -8.50 -1.31 7.01
CA ALA A 253 -8.05 -0.86 8.32
C ALA A 253 -8.74 0.45 8.75
N LEU A 254 -8.83 1.42 7.85
CA LEU A 254 -9.52 2.69 8.10
C LEU A 254 -11.04 2.53 8.25
N TYR A 255 -11.65 1.57 7.55
CA TYR A 255 -13.06 1.24 7.75
C TYR A 255 -13.33 0.70 9.16
N MET A 256 -12.47 -0.21 9.65
CA MET A 256 -12.57 -0.72 11.02
C MET A 256 -12.27 0.37 12.06
N ALA A 257 -11.30 1.23 11.79
CA ALA A 257 -11.02 2.40 12.63
C ALA A 257 -12.23 3.35 12.69
N ALA A 258 -12.91 3.58 11.56
CA ALA A 258 -14.13 4.41 11.50
C ALA A 258 -15.28 3.82 12.32
N LEU A 259 -15.49 2.50 12.25
CA LEU A 259 -16.49 1.81 13.10
C LEU A 259 -16.22 2.01 14.60
N ASN A 260 -14.95 1.97 15.00
CA ASN A 260 -14.57 2.22 16.38
C ASN A 260 -14.66 3.70 16.75
N ALA A 261 -14.29 4.60 15.84
CA ALA A 261 -14.29 6.04 16.07
C ALA A 261 -15.70 6.59 16.33
N ILE A 262 -16.72 6.14 15.60
CA ILE A 262 -18.10 6.57 15.81
C ILE A 262 -18.71 6.09 17.14
N ARG A 263 -18.08 5.07 17.77
CA ARG A 263 -18.50 4.56 19.10
C ARG A 263 -17.79 5.25 20.25
N ARG A 264 -16.62 5.85 20.01
CA ARG A 264 -15.70 6.35 21.04
C ARG A 264 -15.53 7.87 21.06
N ALA A 265 -16.00 8.58 20.03
CA ALA A 265 -15.79 10.02 19.91
C ALA A 265 -17.00 10.71 19.28
N ASP A 266 -17.59 11.62 20.02
CA ASP A 266 -18.81 12.34 19.65
C ASP A 266 -18.67 13.09 18.32
N ARG A 267 -17.51 13.66 18.04
CA ARG A 267 -17.23 14.36 16.77
C ARG A 267 -17.39 13.45 15.54
N PHE A 268 -16.92 12.20 15.61
CA PHE A 268 -17.06 11.25 14.51
C PHE A 268 -18.48 10.69 14.44
N LYS A 269 -19.09 10.47 15.60
CA LYS A 269 -20.49 10.07 15.70
C LYS A 269 -21.40 11.13 15.11
N ALA A 270 -21.27 12.38 15.51
CA ALA A 270 -22.08 13.49 14.98
C ALA A 270 -21.93 13.66 13.45
N PHE A 271 -20.70 13.49 12.93
CA PHE A 271 -20.48 13.52 11.50
C PHE A 271 -21.16 12.36 10.78
N TYR A 272 -21.09 11.15 11.34
CA TYR A 272 -21.77 9.98 10.81
C TYR A 272 -23.29 10.17 10.84
N ASP A 273 -23.87 10.56 11.99
CA ASP A 273 -25.30 10.74 12.18
C ASP A 273 -25.87 11.80 11.23
N ARG A 274 -25.18 12.92 11.03
CA ARG A 274 -25.56 13.94 10.05
C ARG A 274 -25.66 13.38 8.64
N LEU A 275 -24.74 12.51 8.22
CA LEU A 275 -24.80 11.87 6.90
C LEU A 275 -25.95 10.87 6.82
N ARG A 276 -26.24 10.16 7.90
CA ARG A 276 -27.38 9.22 7.98
C ARG A 276 -28.72 9.97 7.90
N GLN A 277 -28.84 11.08 8.60
CA GLN A 277 -30.04 11.96 8.56
C GLN A 277 -30.21 12.57 7.15
N ALA A 278 -29.13 12.86 6.43
CA ALA A 278 -29.15 13.28 5.03
C ALA A 278 -29.45 12.12 4.04
N GLY A 279 -29.95 10.96 4.52
CA GLY A 279 -30.34 9.82 3.70
C GLY A 279 -29.18 8.99 3.12
N LYS A 280 -27.92 9.20 3.55
CA LYS A 280 -26.80 8.41 3.04
C LYS A 280 -26.81 7.00 3.64
N PRO A 281 -26.56 5.94 2.84
CA PRO A 281 -26.43 4.56 3.36
C PRO A 281 -25.33 4.46 4.42
N ALA A 282 -25.50 3.59 5.41
CA ALA A 282 -24.59 3.42 6.53
C ALA A 282 -23.12 3.17 6.09
N LYS A 283 -22.92 2.29 5.11
CA LYS A 283 -21.59 1.99 4.56
C LYS A 283 -20.94 3.21 3.91
N LEU A 284 -21.71 4.05 3.20
CA LEU A 284 -21.21 5.28 2.59
C LEU A 284 -20.82 6.30 3.66
N ALA A 285 -21.64 6.45 4.71
CA ALA A 285 -21.34 7.34 5.84
C ALA A 285 -20.05 6.89 6.58
N LEU A 286 -19.86 5.58 6.81
CA LEU A 286 -18.62 5.03 7.38
C LEU A 286 -17.39 5.29 6.50
N ILE A 287 -17.50 5.15 5.18
CA ILE A 287 -16.42 5.48 4.25
C ILE A 287 -16.06 6.97 4.32
N ALA A 288 -17.04 7.85 4.49
CA ALA A 288 -16.79 9.27 4.68
C ALA A 288 -16.05 9.56 6.00
N VAL A 289 -16.40 8.85 7.10
CA VAL A 289 -15.67 8.90 8.37
C VAL A 289 -14.24 8.38 8.18
N ALA A 290 -14.04 7.24 7.50
CA ALA A 290 -12.72 6.67 7.21
C ALA A 290 -11.82 7.67 6.44
N ARG A 291 -12.38 8.34 5.43
CA ARG A 291 -11.67 9.40 4.69
C ARG A 291 -11.34 10.59 5.60
N LYS A 292 -12.24 11.00 6.48
CA LYS A 292 -11.99 12.09 7.44
C LYS A 292 -10.87 11.70 8.42
N LEU A 293 -10.90 10.47 8.95
CA LEU A 293 -9.80 9.93 9.78
C LEU A 293 -8.46 10.00 9.06
N LEU A 294 -8.39 9.51 7.82
CA LEU A 294 -7.17 9.53 7.01
C LEU A 294 -6.65 10.96 6.81
N THR A 295 -7.53 11.91 6.51
CA THR A 295 -7.14 13.32 6.32
C THR A 295 -6.60 13.94 7.61
N ILE A 296 -7.19 13.60 8.76
CA ILE A 296 -6.71 14.04 10.08
C ILE A 296 -5.35 13.43 10.37
N LEU A 297 -5.17 12.13 10.21
CA LEU A 297 -3.90 11.43 10.40
C LEU A 297 -2.80 12.01 9.52
N ASN A 298 -3.10 12.29 8.25
CA ASN A 298 -2.16 12.91 7.32
C ASN A 298 -1.72 14.31 7.79
N ALA A 299 -2.65 15.13 8.26
CA ALA A 299 -2.33 16.47 8.79
C ALA A 299 -1.50 16.38 10.09
N MET A 300 -1.86 15.47 11.00
CA MET A 300 -1.16 15.28 12.27
C MET A 300 0.30 14.86 12.07
N LEU A 301 0.56 13.92 11.17
CA LEU A 301 1.91 13.47 10.84
C LEU A 301 2.73 14.58 10.14
N ARG A 302 2.10 15.34 9.24
CA ARG A 302 2.75 16.51 8.61
C ARG A 302 3.15 17.58 9.64
N ASP A 303 2.21 17.91 10.53
CA ASP A 303 2.35 19.01 11.47
C ASP A 303 2.99 18.57 12.80
N ARG A 304 3.27 17.25 12.97
CA ARG A 304 3.82 16.61 14.19
C ARG A 304 3.02 16.97 15.44
N LYS A 305 1.68 16.95 15.34
CA LYS A 305 0.77 17.35 16.42
C LYS A 305 -0.14 16.19 16.84
N ILE A 306 -0.27 16.00 18.15
CA ILE A 306 -1.20 15.03 18.76
C ILE A 306 -2.65 15.46 18.46
N TYR A 307 -3.55 14.47 18.32
CA TYR A 307 -4.98 14.72 18.16
C TYR A 307 -5.52 15.49 19.37
N LYS A 308 -6.08 16.67 19.12
CA LYS A 308 -6.79 17.45 20.13
C LYS A 308 -8.29 17.38 19.85
N VAL A 309 -9.04 16.99 20.87
CA VAL A 309 -10.50 17.13 20.83
C VAL A 309 -10.78 18.63 20.91
N ALA A 310 -11.33 19.23 19.85
CA ALA A 310 -11.81 20.58 19.95
C ALA A 310 -12.90 20.65 21.03
N PRO A 311 -12.90 21.64 21.91
CA PRO A 311 -13.99 21.81 22.87
C PRO A 311 -15.30 21.85 22.08
N SER A 312 -16.31 21.15 22.57
CA SER A 312 -17.68 21.23 22.08
C SER A 312 -18.16 22.66 22.30
N THR A 313 -18.30 23.42 21.25
CA THR A 313 -19.06 24.68 21.26
C THR A 313 -20.54 24.37 21.22
#